data_525ba90058b60067d2bc31e4b16e1de3
#
_entry.id   525ba90058b60067d2bc31e4b16e1de3
#
_cell.length_a   1.000
_cell.length_b   1.000
_cell.length_c   1.000
_cell.angle_alpha   90.00
_cell.angle_beta   90.00
_cell.angle_gamma   90.00
#
_symmetry.space_group_name_H-M   'P 1'
#
loop_
_entity.id
_entity.type
_entity.pdbx_description
1 polymer ?
#
loop_
_entity_poly.entity_id
_entity_poly.type
_entity_poly.pdbx_seq_one_letter_code
_entity_poly.pdbx_strand_id
1 'polypeptide(L)'
;MSHIASKARFDFIRYAQVWEDADVLLEALKPLSGGRFVSVCSAGDNALSLLTLNPEKVVALDLSEVQTFCLDFRIAALKTLSYDQLLEIMGSVPSERRLGLYTKMRKALSPRSRTFWDLQEHILRAGVGSGGKFEKYFATFRKLLLPMLLSGYDIRQLLSPKNRKGREVFYETRFLNWRFKALMRFFFSKTVMGKLGRDPEFFAFAEGSLSDNVMQRTRHALVELDPSENPYLHWILLGRHDQTLPFWLRKENWEVIRDRLDRLHFEVCSLETFVQREEGLWDGFNLSDVFEYMPQETSDRLLSDLAAHTRSGGRLVYWNMMVPRDGSNLPHLLKPLPELSEALHAQDKAFFYSRFVVEERV
;
A
#
# COMPACT_ATOMS: atom_id res chain seq x y z
N MET A 1 14.59 -17.30 -11.71
CA MET A 1 14.02 -15.96 -12.01
C MET A 1 12.53 -16.05 -11.75
N SER A 2 11.97 -15.11 -10.97
CA SER A 2 10.53 -15.12 -10.68
C SER A 2 9.74 -14.95 -11.98
N HIS A 3 8.59 -15.60 -12.09
CA HIS A 3 7.70 -15.56 -13.26
C HIS A 3 7.29 -14.10 -13.62
N ILE A 4 7.31 -13.20 -12.66
CA ILE A 4 6.96 -11.78 -12.78
C ILE A 4 8.11 -10.98 -13.38
N ALA A 5 9.36 -11.30 -13.04
CA ALA A 5 10.54 -10.53 -13.47
C ALA A 5 10.75 -10.51 -14.99
N SER A 6 10.23 -11.50 -15.72
CA SER A 6 10.39 -11.61 -17.17
C SER A 6 9.35 -10.85 -17.99
N LYS A 7 8.27 -10.35 -17.38
CA LYS A 7 7.10 -9.83 -18.09
C LYS A 7 6.69 -8.40 -17.75
N ALA A 8 7.06 -7.88 -16.58
CA ALA A 8 6.66 -6.56 -16.13
C ALA A 8 7.70 -5.48 -16.48
N ARG A 9 7.24 -4.27 -16.87
CA ARG A 9 8.11 -3.11 -17.07
C ARG A 9 8.40 -2.45 -15.72
N PHE A 10 9.68 -2.17 -15.44
CA PHE A 10 10.17 -1.65 -14.15
C PHE A 10 10.80 -0.26 -14.25
N ASP A 11 10.61 0.43 -15.39
CA ASP A 11 11.24 1.72 -15.74
C ASP A 11 10.45 2.97 -15.31
N PHE A 12 9.34 2.80 -14.61
CA PHE A 12 8.48 3.90 -14.15
C PHE A 12 7.89 3.61 -12.75
N ILE A 13 7.48 4.67 -12.05
CA ILE A 13 6.80 4.54 -10.75
C ILE A 13 5.42 3.91 -10.97
N ARG A 14 5.26 2.68 -10.50
CA ARG A 14 3.99 1.96 -10.56
C ARG A 14 3.04 2.45 -9.46
N TYR A 15 3.55 2.48 -8.25
CA TYR A 15 2.89 2.98 -7.05
C TYR A 15 3.76 4.04 -6.40
N ALA A 16 3.24 5.26 -6.24
CA ALA A 16 3.93 6.34 -5.53
C ALA A 16 3.63 6.33 -4.04
N GLN A 17 2.66 5.54 -3.60
CA GLN A 17 2.26 5.27 -2.22
C GLN A 17 1.90 3.80 -2.08
N VAL A 18 1.91 3.27 -0.85
CA VAL A 18 1.39 1.93 -0.56
C VAL A 18 -0.11 2.05 -0.32
N TRP A 19 -0.88 1.22 -1.02
CA TRP A 19 -2.34 1.17 -0.95
C TRP A 19 -2.82 0.01 -0.07
N GLU A 20 -2.14 -0.18 1.05
CA GLU A 20 -2.40 -1.19 2.08
C GLU A 20 -2.35 -0.51 3.44
N ASP A 21 -3.25 -0.88 4.34
CA ASP A 21 -3.37 -0.23 5.63
C ASP A 21 -2.31 -0.70 6.62
N ALA A 22 -1.34 0.17 6.91
CA ALA A 22 -0.30 -0.13 7.88
C ALA A 22 -0.85 -0.31 9.31
N ASP A 23 -2.00 0.26 9.66
CA ASP A 23 -2.60 0.07 10.99
C ASP A 23 -2.88 -1.42 11.24
N VAL A 24 -3.52 -2.11 10.28
CA VAL A 24 -3.83 -3.55 10.41
C VAL A 24 -2.59 -4.43 10.28
N LEU A 25 -1.63 -4.05 9.43
CA LEU A 25 -0.34 -4.74 9.32
C LEU A 25 0.41 -4.74 10.65
N LEU A 26 0.53 -3.56 11.26
CA LEU A 26 1.27 -3.41 12.51
C LEU A 26 0.58 -4.13 13.66
N GLU A 27 -0.75 -4.11 13.73
CA GLU A 27 -1.47 -4.85 14.77
C GLU A 27 -1.29 -6.38 14.60
N ALA A 28 -1.26 -6.88 13.34
CA ALA A 28 -0.95 -8.29 13.06
C ALA A 28 0.47 -8.70 13.50
N LEU A 29 1.45 -7.79 13.37
CA LEU A 29 2.85 -8.06 13.69
C LEU A 29 3.28 -7.57 15.10
N LYS A 30 2.44 -6.84 15.80
CA LYS A 30 2.73 -6.25 17.13
C LYS A 30 3.25 -7.24 18.19
N PRO A 31 2.75 -8.51 18.26
CA PRO A 31 3.32 -9.49 19.20
C PRO A 31 4.79 -9.83 18.93
N LEU A 32 5.31 -9.50 17.74
CA LEU A 32 6.68 -9.74 17.31
C LEU A 32 7.57 -8.49 17.40
N SER A 33 7.13 -7.46 18.14
CA SER A 33 7.89 -6.22 18.34
C SER A 33 9.31 -6.51 18.83
N GLY A 34 10.30 -5.78 18.29
CA GLY A 34 11.71 -6.05 18.54
C GLY A 34 12.35 -7.06 17.58
N GLY A 35 11.55 -7.74 16.75
CA GLY A 35 12.00 -8.79 15.84
C GLY A 35 12.62 -8.26 14.54
N ARG A 36 12.89 -9.20 13.64
CA ARG A 36 13.43 -8.98 12.29
C ARG A 36 12.31 -9.13 11.27
N PHE A 37 12.13 -8.16 10.39
CA PHE A 37 11.03 -8.13 9.42
C PHE A 37 11.52 -8.00 7.98
N VAL A 38 10.84 -8.70 7.09
CA VAL A 38 10.95 -8.51 5.64
C VAL A 38 9.66 -7.90 5.12
N SER A 39 9.75 -6.92 4.24
CA SER A 39 8.59 -6.26 3.64
C SER A 39 8.76 -6.14 2.13
N VAL A 40 7.72 -6.43 1.38
CA VAL A 40 7.63 -5.95 0.00
C VAL A 40 7.68 -4.42 0.05
N CYS A 41 8.57 -3.83 -0.75
CA CYS A 41 8.86 -2.40 -0.68
C CYS A 41 7.72 -1.56 -1.24
N SER A 42 7.24 -1.88 -2.45
CA SER A 42 6.32 -1.00 -3.17
C SER A 42 6.84 0.45 -3.14
N ALA A 43 6.16 1.38 -2.47
CA ALA A 43 6.67 2.75 -2.28
C ALA A 43 7.44 2.94 -0.96
N GLY A 44 7.44 1.96 -0.06
CA GLY A 44 8.17 1.96 1.22
C GLY A 44 7.36 2.38 2.45
N ASP A 45 6.10 2.75 2.31
CA ASP A 45 5.28 3.28 3.42
C ASP A 45 5.12 2.25 4.55
N ASN A 46 4.85 0.98 4.20
CA ASN A 46 4.72 -0.11 5.17
C ASN A 46 6.07 -0.48 5.80
N ALA A 47 7.15 -0.50 5.02
CA ALA A 47 8.50 -0.75 5.53
C ALA A 47 8.94 0.32 6.56
N LEU A 48 8.62 1.60 6.31
CA LEU A 48 8.83 2.69 7.26
C LEU A 48 7.94 2.52 8.51
N SER A 49 6.69 2.12 8.32
CA SER A 49 5.75 1.91 9.43
C SER A 49 6.23 0.80 10.39
N LEU A 50 6.84 -0.27 9.87
CA LEU A 50 7.41 -1.36 10.68
C LEU A 50 8.48 -0.90 11.66
N LEU A 51 9.16 0.23 11.41
CA LEU A 51 10.13 0.80 12.34
C LEU A 51 9.52 1.18 13.69
N THR A 52 8.21 1.42 13.74
CA THR A 52 7.52 1.74 15.01
C THR A 52 7.43 0.53 15.95
N LEU A 53 7.52 -0.70 15.44
CA LEU A 53 7.60 -1.93 16.25
C LEU A 53 8.97 -2.12 16.95
N ASN A 54 9.84 -1.12 16.93
CA ASN A 54 11.18 -1.17 17.50
C ASN A 54 12.02 -2.37 16.99
N PRO A 55 12.03 -2.66 15.68
CA PRO A 55 12.66 -3.87 15.13
C PRO A 55 14.16 -3.91 15.38
N GLU A 56 14.74 -5.11 15.39
CA GLU A 56 16.18 -5.30 15.22
C GLU A 56 16.61 -4.88 13.82
N LYS A 57 15.86 -5.35 12.80
CA LYS A 57 16.13 -5.09 11.39
C LYS A 57 14.85 -5.14 10.57
N VAL A 58 14.71 -4.24 9.59
CA VAL A 58 13.71 -4.31 8.51
C VAL A 58 14.43 -4.38 7.18
N VAL A 59 14.03 -5.30 6.30
CA VAL A 59 14.52 -5.36 4.92
C VAL A 59 13.35 -5.19 3.97
N ALA A 60 13.39 -4.15 3.15
CA ALA A 60 12.41 -3.87 2.10
C ALA A 60 12.92 -4.38 0.75
N LEU A 61 12.13 -5.20 0.07
CA LEU A 61 12.50 -5.84 -1.20
C LEU A 61 11.54 -5.42 -2.30
N ASP A 62 12.07 -5.16 -3.48
CA ASP A 62 11.29 -4.97 -4.69
C ASP A 62 12.03 -5.49 -5.93
N LEU A 63 11.30 -5.95 -6.93
CA LEU A 63 11.85 -6.30 -8.23
C LEU A 63 12.17 -5.06 -9.07
N SER A 64 11.49 -3.94 -8.77
CA SER A 64 11.65 -2.66 -9.45
C SER A 64 12.60 -1.75 -8.69
N GLU A 65 13.72 -1.42 -9.31
CA GLU A 65 14.62 -0.42 -8.75
C GLU A 65 13.95 0.95 -8.58
N VAL A 66 13.03 1.31 -9.46
CA VAL A 66 12.29 2.58 -9.37
C VAL A 66 11.41 2.63 -8.12
N GLN A 67 10.86 1.49 -7.68
CA GLN A 67 10.12 1.42 -6.42
C GLN A 67 11.05 1.60 -5.21
N THR A 68 12.26 1.03 -5.24
CA THR A 68 13.24 1.30 -4.17
C THR A 68 13.70 2.77 -4.15
N PHE A 69 13.71 3.46 -5.29
CA PHE A 69 13.97 4.91 -5.32
C PHE A 69 12.86 5.73 -4.64
N CYS A 70 11.63 5.24 -4.63
CA CYS A 70 10.55 5.86 -3.87
C CYS A 70 10.81 5.76 -2.35
N LEU A 71 11.32 4.63 -1.87
CA LEU A 71 11.71 4.48 -0.46
C LEU A 71 12.96 5.31 -0.13
N ASP A 72 14.00 5.29 -0.98
CA ASP A 72 15.20 6.12 -0.80
C ASP A 72 14.84 7.62 -0.72
N PHE A 73 13.90 8.08 -1.53
CA PHE A 73 13.38 9.45 -1.46
C PHE A 73 12.76 9.77 -0.09
N ARG A 74 11.94 8.86 0.45
CA ARG A 74 11.33 9.02 1.78
C ARG A 74 12.36 9.06 2.88
N ILE A 75 13.35 8.17 2.83
CA ILE A 75 14.47 8.14 3.78
C ILE A 75 15.26 9.47 3.73
N ALA A 76 15.58 9.94 2.54
CA ALA A 76 16.28 11.21 2.36
C ALA A 76 15.47 12.41 2.89
N ALA A 77 14.14 12.42 2.63
CA ALA A 77 13.24 13.43 3.15
C ALA A 77 13.15 13.41 4.68
N LEU A 78 12.98 12.23 5.29
CA LEU A 78 12.95 12.05 6.76
C LEU A 78 14.25 12.52 7.43
N LYS A 79 15.40 12.29 6.81
CA LYS A 79 16.72 12.70 7.34
C LYS A 79 16.97 14.21 7.26
N THR A 80 16.37 14.92 6.30
CA THR A 80 16.82 16.29 5.95
C THR A 80 15.75 17.37 6.08
N LEU A 81 14.48 17.00 6.04
CA LEU A 81 13.35 17.93 6.07
C LEU A 81 12.69 17.96 7.45
N SER A 82 12.01 19.07 7.77
CA SER A 82 11.08 19.08 8.90
C SER A 82 9.81 18.29 8.59
N TYR A 83 9.03 18.01 9.62
CA TYR A 83 7.74 17.31 9.47
C TYR A 83 6.82 17.99 8.43
N ASP A 84 6.62 19.30 8.55
CA ASP A 84 5.75 20.04 7.62
C ASP A 84 6.31 20.00 6.19
N GLN A 85 7.63 20.13 6.04
CA GLN A 85 8.30 20.03 4.74
C GLN A 85 8.16 18.64 4.12
N LEU A 86 8.16 17.57 4.93
CA LEU A 86 7.89 16.22 4.47
C LEU A 86 6.47 16.10 3.90
N LEU A 87 5.45 16.61 4.60
CA LEU A 87 4.07 16.60 4.12
C LEU A 87 3.91 17.38 2.80
N GLU A 88 4.62 18.50 2.67
CA GLU A 88 4.61 19.31 1.45
C GLU A 88 5.21 18.56 0.26
N ILE A 89 6.41 17.97 0.40
CA ILE A 89 7.10 17.32 -0.72
C ILE A 89 6.40 16.03 -1.13
N MET A 90 5.77 15.33 -0.17
CA MET A 90 4.93 14.16 -0.47
C MET A 90 3.62 14.53 -1.20
N GLY A 91 3.19 15.78 -1.16
CA GLY A 91 1.94 16.23 -1.75
C GLY A 91 0.72 15.99 -0.85
N SER A 92 0.94 15.70 0.43
CA SER A 92 -0.13 15.52 1.41
C SER A 92 -0.85 16.84 1.71
N VAL A 93 -0.14 17.95 1.60
CA VAL A 93 -0.67 19.32 1.74
C VAL A 93 -0.29 20.19 0.54
N PRO A 94 -1.02 21.28 0.25
CA PRO A 94 -0.66 22.23 -0.81
C PRO A 94 0.72 22.87 -0.57
N SER A 95 1.52 23.03 -1.65
CA SER A 95 2.80 23.74 -1.60
C SER A 95 3.26 24.15 -3.00
N GLU A 96 3.94 25.29 -3.10
CA GLU A 96 4.60 25.76 -4.32
C GLU A 96 6.13 25.63 -4.23
N ARG A 97 6.68 25.29 -3.06
CA ARG A 97 8.13 25.27 -2.80
C ARG A 97 8.78 23.89 -2.89
N ARG A 98 8.08 22.87 -3.42
CA ARG A 98 8.54 21.49 -3.46
C ARG A 98 9.88 21.29 -4.16
N LEU A 99 10.16 22.02 -5.25
CA LEU A 99 11.48 21.95 -5.91
C LEU A 99 12.61 22.48 -5.02
N GLY A 100 12.36 23.53 -4.24
CA GLY A 100 13.33 24.00 -3.25
C GLY A 100 13.57 22.98 -2.14
N LEU A 101 12.53 22.28 -1.70
CA LEU A 101 12.65 21.18 -0.74
C LEU A 101 13.45 20.00 -1.32
N TYR A 102 13.20 19.65 -2.59
CA TYR A 102 13.99 18.65 -3.29
C TYR A 102 15.47 19.03 -3.36
N THR A 103 15.77 20.26 -3.73
CA THR A 103 17.15 20.76 -3.78
C THR A 103 17.85 20.62 -2.42
N LYS A 104 17.13 20.89 -1.32
CA LYS A 104 17.66 20.76 0.06
C LYS A 104 18.00 19.29 0.39
N MET A 105 17.17 18.33 0.00
CA MET A 105 17.36 16.91 0.35
C MET A 105 18.14 16.10 -0.70
N ARG A 106 18.30 16.63 -1.91
CA ARG A 106 18.86 15.94 -3.08
C ARG A 106 20.19 15.22 -2.81
N LYS A 107 21.06 15.82 -1.98
CA LYS A 107 22.38 15.24 -1.65
C LYS A 107 22.28 13.99 -0.75
N ALA A 108 21.18 13.80 -0.06
CA ALA A 108 20.95 12.62 0.79
C ALA A 108 20.44 11.40 0.02
N LEU A 109 20.04 11.57 -1.25
CA LEU A 109 19.67 10.47 -2.14
C LEU A 109 20.89 9.67 -2.58
N SER A 110 20.73 8.36 -2.77
CA SER A 110 21.72 7.52 -3.44
C SER A 110 21.97 8.01 -4.87
N PRO A 111 23.17 7.78 -5.46
CA PRO A 111 23.50 8.34 -6.77
C PRO A 111 22.52 7.98 -7.89
N ARG A 112 22.06 6.73 -7.95
CA ARG A 112 21.11 6.26 -8.98
C ARG A 112 19.73 6.85 -8.78
N SER A 113 19.23 6.85 -7.54
CA SER A 113 17.96 7.46 -7.16
C SER A 113 17.95 8.97 -7.46
N ARG A 114 19.04 9.67 -7.14
CA ARG A 114 19.21 11.09 -7.47
C ARG A 114 19.08 11.35 -8.97
N THR A 115 19.80 10.57 -9.80
CA THR A 115 19.71 10.68 -11.26
C THR A 115 18.30 10.48 -11.76
N PHE A 116 17.59 9.50 -11.21
CA PHE A 116 16.18 9.27 -11.55
C PHE A 116 15.30 10.47 -11.19
N TRP A 117 15.38 10.95 -9.94
CA TRP A 117 14.52 12.05 -9.46
C TRP A 117 14.83 13.39 -10.10
N ASP A 118 16.08 13.66 -10.50
CA ASP A 118 16.47 14.87 -11.26
C ASP A 118 15.69 15.00 -12.58
N LEU A 119 15.27 13.87 -13.17
CA LEU A 119 14.49 13.82 -14.41
C LEU A 119 12.96 13.90 -14.16
N GLN A 120 12.50 13.89 -12.89
CA GLN A 120 11.08 13.83 -12.54
C GLN A 120 10.52 15.18 -12.06
N GLU A 121 10.98 16.31 -12.62
CA GLU A 121 10.57 17.65 -12.15
C GLU A 121 9.03 17.81 -12.07
N HIS A 122 8.30 17.26 -13.02
CA HIS A 122 6.84 17.34 -13.04
C HIS A 122 6.19 16.62 -11.85
N ILE A 123 6.76 15.47 -11.40
CA ILE A 123 6.30 14.74 -10.21
C ILE A 123 6.66 15.54 -8.95
N LEU A 124 7.88 16.05 -8.90
CA LEU A 124 8.34 16.86 -7.77
C LEU A 124 7.46 18.09 -7.54
N ARG A 125 7.07 18.79 -8.62
CA ARG A 125 6.13 19.95 -8.53
C ARG A 125 4.74 19.53 -8.05
N ALA A 126 4.23 18.40 -8.53
CA ALA A 126 2.90 17.91 -8.15
C ALA A 126 2.82 17.34 -6.72
N GLY A 127 3.97 16.90 -6.19
CA GLY A 127 4.09 16.10 -4.97
C GLY A 127 4.30 14.63 -5.28
N VAL A 128 5.34 14.06 -4.66
CA VAL A 128 5.84 12.72 -5.00
C VAL A 128 4.77 11.64 -4.89
N GLY A 129 3.88 11.74 -3.90
CA GLY A 129 2.77 10.80 -3.74
C GLY A 129 1.78 10.74 -4.91
N SER A 130 1.86 11.64 -5.89
CA SER A 130 1.00 11.65 -7.10
C SER A 130 1.67 11.03 -8.34
N GLY A 131 2.95 10.62 -8.23
CA GLY A 131 3.80 10.30 -9.39
C GLY A 131 3.55 8.95 -10.04
N GLY A 132 2.88 8.01 -9.36
CA GLY A 132 2.70 6.65 -9.84
C GLY A 132 1.61 6.49 -10.89
N LYS A 133 1.68 5.38 -11.64
CA LYS A 133 0.65 5.01 -12.61
C LYS A 133 -0.71 4.84 -11.92
N PHE A 134 -0.73 4.24 -10.75
CA PHE A 134 -1.96 3.99 -10.00
C PHE A 134 -2.57 5.30 -9.46
N GLU A 135 -1.76 6.22 -8.97
CA GLU A 135 -2.23 7.54 -8.52
C GLU A 135 -2.75 8.40 -9.69
N LYS A 136 -2.15 8.30 -10.88
CA LYS A 136 -2.65 8.92 -12.10
C LYS A 136 -4.02 8.36 -12.51
N TYR A 137 -4.26 7.06 -12.28
CA TYR A 137 -5.57 6.46 -12.47
C TYR A 137 -6.64 7.10 -11.57
N PHE A 138 -6.36 7.30 -10.28
CA PHE A 138 -7.27 8.03 -9.39
C PHE A 138 -7.39 9.52 -9.75
N ALA A 139 -6.33 10.16 -10.25
CA ALA A 139 -6.43 11.52 -10.74
C ALA A 139 -7.39 11.62 -11.95
N THR A 140 -7.39 10.62 -12.84
CA THR A 140 -8.33 10.52 -13.96
C THR A 140 -9.75 10.30 -13.45
N PHE A 141 -9.98 9.40 -12.50
CA PHE A 141 -11.26 9.23 -11.83
C PHE A 141 -11.78 10.54 -11.26
N ARG A 142 -10.96 11.21 -10.46
CA ARG A 142 -11.28 12.48 -9.80
C ARG A 142 -11.63 13.59 -10.77
N LYS A 143 -10.94 13.65 -11.91
CA LYS A 143 -11.14 14.69 -12.94
C LYS A 143 -12.36 14.43 -13.81
N LEU A 144 -12.59 13.18 -14.22
CA LEU A 144 -13.56 12.86 -15.25
C LEU A 144 -14.86 12.25 -14.71
N LEU A 145 -14.79 11.39 -13.71
CA LEU A 145 -15.94 10.60 -13.25
C LEU A 145 -16.56 11.13 -11.96
N LEU A 146 -15.74 11.52 -11.00
CA LEU A 146 -16.20 11.98 -9.70
C LEU A 146 -17.16 13.18 -9.79
N PRO A 147 -16.96 14.20 -10.67
CA PRO A 147 -17.90 15.32 -10.79
C PRO A 147 -19.28 14.92 -11.35
N MET A 148 -19.38 13.77 -12.03
CA MET A 148 -20.66 13.22 -12.51
C MET A 148 -21.43 12.51 -11.37
N LEU A 149 -20.75 12.16 -10.28
CA LEU A 149 -21.30 11.39 -9.16
C LEU A 149 -21.57 12.28 -7.94
N LEU A 150 -20.63 13.12 -7.58
CA LEU A 150 -20.63 13.92 -6.36
C LEU A 150 -20.24 15.37 -6.66
N SER A 151 -20.96 16.31 -6.06
CA SER A 151 -20.54 17.71 -6.02
C SER A 151 -19.41 17.92 -5.00
N GLY A 152 -18.71 19.04 -5.08
CA GLY A 152 -17.73 19.42 -4.06
C GLY A 152 -18.32 19.54 -2.65
N TYR A 153 -19.62 19.87 -2.55
CA TYR A 153 -20.35 19.87 -1.28
C TYR A 153 -20.51 18.43 -0.76
N ASP A 154 -20.93 17.48 -1.62
CA ASP A 154 -21.09 16.08 -1.25
C ASP A 154 -19.79 15.45 -0.78
N ILE A 155 -18.66 15.78 -1.44
CA ILE A 155 -17.33 15.30 -1.03
C ILE A 155 -16.96 15.81 0.36
N ARG A 156 -17.16 17.11 0.64
CA ARG A 156 -16.94 17.67 1.99
C ARG A 156 -17.86 17.02 3.03
N GLN A 157 -19.11 16.77 2.68
CA GLN A 157 -20.05 16.07 3.56
C GLN A 157 -19.61 14.61 3.79
N LEU A 158 -19.16 13.92 2.76
CA LEU A 158 -18.66 12.53 2.89
C LEU A 158 -17.48 12.45 3.87
N LEU A 159 -16.52 13.34 3.72
CA LEU A 159 -15.30 13.38 4.52
C LEU A 159 -15.44 14.12 5.87
N SER A 160 -16.62 14.57 6.24
CA SER A 160 -16.87 15.12 7.58
C SER A 160 -17.33 14.03 8.54
N PRO A 161 -16.93 14.10 9.85
CA PRO A 161 -17.31 13.08 10.84
C PRO A 161 -18.81 12.87 10.95
N LYS A 162 -19.25 11.62 10.96
CA LYS A 162 -20.64 11.21 11.12
C LYS A 162 -20.73 9.92 11.91
N ASN A 163 -21.82 9.75 12.65
CA ASN A 163 -22.15 8.43 13.19
C ASN A 163 -22.54 7.46 12.08
N ARG A 164 -22.52 6.15 12.37
CA ARG A 164 -22.81 5.10 11.40
C ARG A 164 -24.13 5.30 10.66
N LYS A 165 -25.21 5.68 11.38
CA LYS A 165 -26.52 5.92 10.77
C LYS A 165 -26.49 7.09 9.78
N GLY A 166 -25.78 8.17 10.10
CA GLY A 166 -25.60 9.30 9.18
C GLY A 166 -24.81 8.94 7.93
N ARG A 167 -23.79 8.08 8.06
CA ARG A 167 -23.02 7.53 6.92
C ARG A 167 -23.91 6.64 6.03
N GLU A 168 -24.73 5.78 6.62
CA GLU A 168 -25.66 4.91 5.90
C GLU A 168 -26.68 5.71 5.08
N VAL A 169 -27.34 6.70 5.70
CA VAL A 169 -28.27 7.59 4.99
C VAL A 169 -27.59 8.34 3.85
N PHE A 170 -26.37 8.82 4.09
CA PHE A 170 -25.60 9.49 3.02
C PHE A 170 -25.28 8.53 1.87
N TYR A 171 -24.84 7.30 2.17
CA TYR A 171 -24.58 6.27 1.17
C TYR A 171 -25.82 5.93 0.35
N GLU A 172 -26.95 5.68 1.00
CA GLU A 172 -28.23 5.34 0.35
C GLU A 172 -28.73 6.46 -0.57
N THR A 173 -28.58 7.71 -0.15
CA THR A 173 -29.09 8.86 -0.91
C THR A 173 -28.17 9.28 -2.06
N ARG A 174 -26.85 9.05 -1.97
CA ARG A 174 -25.86 9.52 -2.95
C ARG A 174 -25.26 8.42 -3.81
N PHE A 175 -25.07 7.22 -3.28
CA PHE A 175 -24.39 6.11 -3.96
C PHE A 175 -25.31 5.01 -4.47
N LEU A 176 -26.47 4.74 -3.84
CA LEU A 176 -27.40 3.71 -4.29
C LEU A 176 -28.24 4.13 -5.52
N ASN A 177 -27.59 4.71 -6.52
CA ASN A 177 -28.24 5.05 -7.78
C ASN A 177 -27.60 4.29 -8.95
N TRP A 178 -28.35 4.15 -10.06
CA TRP A 178 -27.89 3.39 -11.22
C TRP A 178 -26.65 4.01 -11.89
N ARG A 179 -26.50 5.35 -11.83
CA ARG A 179 -25.34 6.06 -12.40
C ARG A 179 -24.05 5.66 -11.68
N PHE A 180 -24.04 5.66 -10.35
CA PHE A 180 -22.90 5.21 -9.55
C PHE A 180 -22.54 3.76 -9.91
N LYS A 181 -23.53 2.85 -9.89
CA LYS A 181 -23.30 1.44 -10.23
C LYS A 181 -22.72 1.26 -11.63
N ALA A 182 -23.25 1.97 -12.62
CA ALA A 182 -22.77 1.90 -14.00
C ALA A 182 -21.34 2.43 -14.15
N LEU A 183 -21.03 3.59 -13.53
CA LEU A 183 -19.70 4.20 -13.59
C LEU A 183 -18.67 3.37 -12.82
N MET A 184 -19.00 2.81 -11.66
CA MET A 184 -18.12 1.92 -10.92
C MET A 184 -17.82 0.63 -11.69
N ARG A 185 -18.84 0.00 -12.31
CA ARG A 185 -18.63 -1.16 -13.16
C ARG A 185 -17.74 -0.85 -14.37
N PHE A 186 -17.94 0.29 -15.01
CA PHE A 186 -17.08 0.71 -16.12
C PHE A 186 -15.65 0.96 -15.65
N PHE A 187 -15.47 1.77 -14.62
CA PHE A 187 -14.15 2.19 -14.14
C PHE A 187 -13.33 1.02 -13.58
N PHE A 188 -13.95 0.14 -12.79
CA PHE A 188 -13.30 -1.05 -12.25
C PHE A 188 -13.44 -2.28 -13.16
N SER A 189 -13.79 -2.10 -14.44
CA SER A 189 -13.71 -3.21 -15.39
C SER A 189 -12.26 -3.64 -15.63
N LYS A 190 -12.03 -4.94 -15.84
CA LYS A 190 -10.70 -5.50 -16.15
C LYS A 190 -10.01 -4.75 -17.30
N THR A 191 -10.78 -4.33 -18.30
CA THR A 191 -10.27 -3.60 -19.48
C THR A 191 -9.77 -2.20 -19.13
N VAL A 192 -10.52 -1.43 -18.37
CA VAL A 192 -10.16 -0.04 -17.99
C VAL A 192 -9.02 -0.05 -16.98
N MET A 193 -9.11 -0.89 -15.96
CA MET A 193 -8.03 -1.04 -14.98
C MET A 193 -6.73 -1.55 -15.61
N GLY A 194 -6.79 -2.52 -16.49
CA GLY A 194 -5.61 -3.06 -17.16
C GLY A 194 -4.90 -2.02 -18.03
N LYS A 195 -5.64 -1.13 -18.71
CA LYS A 195 -5.04 -0.08 -19.54
C LYS A 195 -4.50 1.10 -18.72
N LEU A 196 -5.23 1.55 -17.71
CA LEU A 196 -4.98 2.82 -17.01
C LEU A 196 -4.39 2.64 -15.61
N GLY A 197 -4.67 1.54 -14.92
CA GLY A 197 -4.28 1.32 -13.53
C GLY A 197 -3.19 0.25 -13.38
N ARG A 198 -3.60 -1.01 -13.39
CA ARG A 198 -2.72 -2.18 -13.22
C ARG A 198 -2.32 -2.77 -14.56
N ASP A 199 -1.27 -3.60 -14.58
CA ASP A 199 -0.89 -4.38 -15.75
C ASP A 199 -1.95 -5.47 -16.03
N PRO A 200 -2.36 -5.72 -17.30
CA PRO A 200 -3.35 -6.76 -17.64
C PRO A 200 -2.99 -8.15 -17.16
N GLU A 201 -1.70 -8.47 -17.03
CA GLU A 201 -1.23 -9.77 -16.51
C GLU A 201 -1.65 -10.03 -15.06
N PHE A 202 -1.95 -8.99 -14.29
CA PHE A 202 -2.46 -9.09 -12.92
C PHE A 202 -3.87 -9.67 -12.80
N PHE A 203 -4.57 -9.80 -13.92
CA PHE A 203 -5.91 -10.38 -13.96
C PHE A 203 -5.92 -11.82 -14.51
N ALA A 204 -4.75 -12.39 -14.80
CA ALA A 204 -4.64 -13.73 -15.40
C ALA A 204 -5.24 -14.84 -14.53
N PHE A 205 -5.14 -14.68 -13.20
CA PHE A 205 -5.64 -15.65 -12.21
C PHE A 205 -6.88 -15.17 -11.48
N ALA A 206 -7.44 -14.00 -11.85
CA ALA A 206 -8.53 -13.37 -11.13
C ALA A 206 -9.85 -14.13 -11.26
N GLU A 207 -10.47 -14.45 -10.13
CA GLU A 207 -11.78 -15.07 -10.02
C GLU A 207 -12.86 -14.02 -9.72
N GLY A 208 -14.06 -14.19 -10.29
CA GLY A 208 -15.21 -13.34 -10.03
C GLY A 208 -15.16 -11.94 -10.66
N SER A 209 -16.03 -11.06 -10.16
CA SER A 209 -16.19 -9.68 -10.62
C SER A 209 -15.45 -8.70 -9.71
N LEU A 210 -14.38 -8.09 -10.21
CA LEU A 210 -13.67 -7.04 -9.50
C LEU A 210 -14.59 -5.88 -9.10
N SER A 211 -15.48 -5.46 -10.01
CA SER A 211 -16.38 -4.34 -9.74
C SER A 211 -17.36 -4.61 -8.59
N ASP A 212 -17.84 -5.84 -8.46
CA ASP A 212 -18.76 -6.19 -7.40
C ASP A 212 -18.04 -6.26 -6.03
N ASN A 213 -16.84 -6.82 -5.99
CA ASN A 213 -15.99 -6.81 -4.79
C ASN A 213 -15.67 -5.37 -4.37
N VAL A 214 -15.22 -4.52 -5.31
CA VAL A 214 -14.93 -3.11 -5.02
C VAL A 214 -16.17 -2.36 -4.56
N MET A 215 -17.35 -2.62 -5.14
CA MET A 215 -18.60 -1.99 -4.69
C MET A 215 -18.98 -2.39 -3.27
N GLN A 216 -18.86 -3.68 -2.92
CA GLN A 216 -19.10 -4.16 -1.56
C GLN A 216 -18.14 -3.52 -0.56
N ARG A 217 -16.84 -3.51 -0.88
CA ARG A 217 -15.81 -2.91 -0.05
C ARG A 217 -15.95 -1.39 0.03
N THR A 218 -16.41 -0.73 -1.05
CA THR A 218 -16.73 0.70 -1.03
C THR A 218 -17.86 0.99 -0.04
N ARG A 219 -18.95 0.17 -0.01
CA ARG A 219 -19.99 0.33 1.00
C ARG A 219 -19.43 0.19 2.41
N HIS A 220 -18.58 -0.83 2.63
CA HIS A 220 -17.93 -1.04 3.93
C HIS A 220 -17.11 0.20 4.35
N ALA A 221 -16.26 0.72 3.46
CA ALA A 221 -15.43 1.90 3.73
C ALA A 221 -16.23 3.18 3.98
N LEU A 222 -17.41 3.31 3.37
CA LEU A 222 -18.23 4.52 3.48
C LEU A 222 -19.27 4.48 4.60
N VAL A 223 -19.64 3.28 5.10
CA VAL A 223 -20.71 3.10 6.10
C VAL A 223 -20.18 2.53 7.41
N GLU A 224 -19.43 1.42 7.35
CA GLU A 224 -18.93 0.75 8.55
C GLU A 224 -17.71 1.47 9.12
N LEU A 225 -16.74 1.81 8.25
CA LEU A 225 -15.59 2.66 8.62
C LEU A 225 -16.00 4.15 8.59
N ASP A 226 -15.17 5.01 9.19
CA ASP A 226 -15.37 6.47 9.10
C ASP A 226 -14.57 7.06 7.94
N PRO A 227 -15.23 7.57 6.87
CA PRO A 227 -14.56 8.20 5.75
C PRO A 227 -13.71 9.41 6.14
N SER A 228 -14.04 10.10 7.23
CA SER A 228 -13.29 11.26 7.72
C SER A 228 -11.91 10.88 8.27
N GLU A 229 -11.73 9.62 8.66
CA GLU A 229 -10.48 9.07 9.19
C GLU A 229 -9.74 8.16 8.20
N ASN A 230 -10.17 8.11 6.93
CA ASN A 230 -9.62 7.24 5.92
C ASN A 230 -8.68 7.99 4.96
N PRO A 231 -7.35 7.88 5.08
CA PRO A 231 -6.39 8.60 4.25
C PRO A 231 -6.47 8.21 2.76
N TYR A 232 -6.83 6.96 2.46
CA TYR A 232 -6.98 6.47 1.09
C TYR A 232 -8.17 7.13 0.39
N LEU A 233 -9.31 7.27 1.08
CA LEU A 233 -10.48 8.00 0.57
C LEU A 233 -10.16 9.49 0.39
N HIS A 234 -9.46 10.12 1.34
CA HIS A 234 -9.03 11.51 1.19
C HIS A 234 -8.18 11.68 -0.07
N TRP A 235 -7.18 10.82 -0.29
CA TRP A 235 -6.36 10.90 -1.49
C TRP A 235 -7.15 10.65 -2.78
N ILE A 236 -8.02 9.64 -2.82
CA ILE A 236 -8.86 9.33 -3.99
C ILE A 236 -9.75 10.51 -4.35
N LEU A 237 -10.39 11.14 -3.36
CA LEU A 237 -11.38 12.19 -3.57
C LEU A 237 -10.80 13.58 -3.71
N LEU A 238 -9.72 13.91 -2.98
CA LEU A 238 -9.13 15.25 -2.93
C LEU A 238 -7.80 15.34 -3.68
N GLY A 239 -7.07 14.23 -3.88
CA GLY A 239 -5.71 14.20 -4.42
C GLY A 239 -4.63 14.60 -3.42
N ARG A 240 -4.97 14.61 -2.14
CA ARG A 240 -4.09 14.89 -1.02
C ARG A 240 -4.71 14.33 0.26
N HIS A 241 -3.93 14.23 1.32
CA HIS A 241 -4.40 13.71 2.61
C HIS A 241 -5.02 14.78 3.50
N ASP A 242 -4.59 16.04 3.33
CA ASP A 242 -4.85 17.12 4.30
C ASP A 242 -4.38 16.71 5.71
N GLN A 243 -5.31 16.57 6.67
CA GLN A 243 -4.98 16.18 8.04
C GLN A 243 -5.16 14.68 8.32
N THR A 244 -5.82 13.94 7.41
CA THR A 244 -6.05 12.50 7.55
C THR A 244 -4.92 11.73 6.88
N LEU A 245 -3.87 11.44 7.63
CA LEU A 245 -2.61 10.94 7.12
C LEU A 245 -2.49 9.39 7.22
N PRO A 246 -1.84 8.73 6.25
CA PRO A 246 -1.43 7.35 6.39
C PRO A 246 -0.42 7.20 7.54
N PHE A 247 -0.31 6.01 8.11
CA PHE A 247 0.38 5.73 9.35
C PHE A 247 1.78 6.35 9.44
N TRP A 248 2.64 6.13 8.45
CA TRP A 248 4.02 6.59 8.46
C TRP A 248 4.18 8.12 8.40
N LEU A 249 3.15 8.85 7.93
CA LEU A 249 3.13 10.31 7.87
C LEU A 249 2.51 10.97 9.09
N ARG A 250 1.94 10.21 10.03
CA ARG A 250 1.36 10.78 11.25
C ARG A 250 2.46 11.38 12.12
N LYS A 251 2.17 12.52 12.75
CA LYS A 251 3.14 13.28 13.51
C LYS A 251 3.76 12.49 14.67
N GLU A 252 2.95 11.70 15.34
CA GLU A 252 3.36 10.84 16.45
C GLU A 252 4.37 9.76 16.04
N ASN A 253 4.39 9.35 14.78
CA ASN A 253 5.29 8.32 14.26
C ASN A 253 6.57 8.91 13.64
N TRP A 254 6.56 10.20 13.29
CA TRP A 254 7.64 10.82 12.51
C TRP A 254 9.01 10.74 13.19
N GLU A 255 9.11 11.08 14.48
CA GLU A 255 10.38 11.02 15.21
C GLU A 255 10.84 9.58 15.38
N VAL A 256 9.92 8.69 15.79
CA VAL A 256 10.21 7.27 15.99
C VAL A 256 10.75 6.60 14.73
N ILE A 257 10.14 6.89 13.57
CA ILE A 257 10.58 6.34 12.28
C ILE A 257 11.95 6.93 11.93
N ARG A 258 12.12 8.25 12.03
CA ARG A 258 13.37 8.93 11.68
C ARG A 258 14.56 8.42 12.51
N ASP A 259 14.36 8.23 13.79
CA ASP A 259 15.41 7.81 14.71
C ASP A 259 15.85 6.35 14.55
N ARG A 260 15.08 5.55 13.77
CA ARG A 260 15.34 4.12 13.52
C ARG A 260 15.62 3.81 12.04
N LEU A 261 15.89 4.82 11.22
CA LEU A 261 16.18 4.63 9.78
C LEU A 261 17.43 3.79 9.52
N ASP A 262 18.35 3.71 10.46
CA ASP A 262 19.55 2.86 10.42
C ASP A 262 19.23 1.35 10.44
N ARG A 263 18.05 0.98 10.93
CA ARG A 263 17.55 -0.41 10.98
C ARG A 263 16.85 -0.84 9.70
N LEU A 264 16.55 0.11 8.79
CA LEU A 264 15.89 -0.15 7.51
C LEU A 264 16.91 -0.30 6.39
N HIS A 265 16.91 -1.46 5.77
CA HIS A 265 17.66 -1.76 4.56
C HIS A 265 16.70 -2.01 3.40
N PHE A 266 17.15 -1.75 2.18
CA PHE A 266 16.35 -2.08 1.00
C PHE A 266 17.24 -2.54 -0.15
N GLU A 267 16.72 -3.42 -0.98
CA GLU A 267 17.43 -3.91 -2.15
C GLU A 267 16.50 -4.33 -3.28
N VAL A 268 17.04 -4.36 -4.50
CA VAL A 268 16.36 -4.88 -5.68
C VAL A 268 16.55 -6.39 -5.72
N CYS A 269 15.58 -7.12 -5.19
CA CYS A 269 15.65 -8.58 -5.07
C CYS A 269 14.25 -9.18 -5.01
N SER A 270 14.09 -10.43 -5.48
CA SER A 270 12.87 -11.18 -5.23
C SER A 270 12.88 -11.83 -3.84
N LEU A 271 11.70 -12.09 -3.28
CA LEU A 271 11.54 -12.80 -2.00
C LEU A 271 12.25 -14.17 -2.05
N GLU A 272 12.08 -14.92 -3.15
CA GLU A 272 12.69 -16.24 -3.32
C GLU A 272 14.23 -16.17 -3.28
N THR A 273 14.81 -15.20 -4.03
CA THR A 273 16.28 -15.04 -4.07
C THR A 273 16.80 -14.56 -2.72
N PHE A 274 16.06 -13.69 -2.06
CA PHE A 274 16.43 -13.15 -0.75
C PHE A 274 16.52 -14.26 0.29
N VAL A 275 15.44 -15.06 0.48
CA VAL A 275 15.42 -16.10 1.51
C VAL A 275 16.43 -17.23 1.24
N GLN A 276 16.71 -17.55 -0.03
CA GLN A 276 17.73 -18.53 -0.39
C GLN A 276 19.16 -18.09 -0.05
N ARG A 277 19.42 -16.80 -0.01
CA ARG A 277 20.74 -16.21 0.26
C ARG A 277 20.96 -15.89 1.73
N GLU A 278 19.89 -15.46 2.42
CA GLU A 278 19.98 -14.99 3.81
C GLU A 278 20.12 -16.17 4.77
N GLU A 279 21.12 -16.06 5.66
CA GLU A 279 21.25 -16.96 6.80
C GLU A 279 20.44 -16.42 7.99
N GLY A 280 19.71 -17.33 8.66
CA GLY A 280 18.93 -17.01 9.87
C GLY A 280 17.45 -16.86 9.62
N LEU A 281 16.72 -16.70 10.72
CA LEU A 281 15.27 -16.70 10.74
C LEU A 281 14.73 -15.26 10.94
N TRP A 282 13.55 -15.04 10.39
CA TRP A 282 12.79 -13.81 10.48
C TRP A 282 11.58 -13.98 11.40
N ASP A 283 11.15 -12.90 12.03
CA ASP A 283 10.00 -12.93 12.93
C ASP A 283 8.70 -12.61 12.18
N GLY A 284 8.77 -11.78 11.13
CA GLY A 284 7.58 -11.44 10.36
C GLY A 284 7.85 -11.01 8.93
N PHE A 285 6.86 -11.29 8.08
CA PHE A 285 6.85 -10.91 6.67
C PHE A 285 5.62 -10.10 6.34
N ASN A 286 5.81 -8.94 5.71
CA ASN A 286 4.79 -8.21 4.97
C ASN A 286 4.95 -8.54 3.48
N LEU A 287 4.05 -9.34 2.94
CA LEU A 287 4.14 -9.87 1.58
C LEU A 287 3.25 -9.10 0.59
N SER A 288 2.57 -8.01 1.04
CA SER A 288 1.71 -7.23 0.15
C SER A 288 0.66 -8.11 -0.53
N ASP A 289 0.44 -7.91 -1.83
CA ASP A 289 -0.46 -8.73 -2.65
C ASP A 289 0.29 -9.60 -3.68
N VAL A 290 1.52 -10.06 -3.36
CA VAL A 290 2.41 -10.75 -4.32
C VAL A 290 1.82 -12.04 -4.89
N PHE A 291 0.96 -12.71 -4.12
CA PHE A 291 0.35 -13.98 -4.52
C PHE A 291 -0.73 -13.85 -5.59
N GLU A 292 -1.22 -12.63 -5.84
CA GLU A 292 -2.15 -12.32 -6.93
C GLU A 292 -1.56 -12.60 -8.32
N TYR A 293 -0.23 -12.64 -8.43
CA TYR A 293 0.51 -12.62 -9.69
C TYR A 293 1.12 -13.96 -10.06
N MET A 294 0.78 -15.03 -9.33
CA MET A 294 1.40 -16.32 -9.54
C MET A 294 0.41 -17.49 -9.47
N PRO A 295 0.70 -18.63 -10.17
CA PRO A 295 -0.07 -19.86 -10.04
C PRO A 295 -0.05 -20.38 -8.62
N GLN A 296 -1.05 -21.20 -8.24
CA GLN A 296 -1.15 -21.82 -6.91
C GLN A 296 0.12 -22.55 -6.50
N GLU A 297 0.64 -23.40 -7.36
CA GLU A 297 1.87 -24.17 -7.11
C GLU A 297 3.09 -23.28 -6.78
N THR A 298 3.21 -22.12 -7.47
CA THR A 298 4.27 -21.16 -7.20
C THR A 298 4.05 -20.46 -5.87
N SER A 299 2.79 -20.11 -5.54
CA SER A 299 2.42 -19.54 -4.24
C SER A 299 2.74 -20.49 -3.09
N ASP A 300 2.35 -21.76 -3.21
CA ASP A 300 2.59 -22.77 -2.18
C ASP A 300 4.09 -22.99 -1.95
N ARG A 301 4.88 -23.03 -3.03
CA ARG A 301 6.34 -23.15 -2.93
C ARG A 301 6.95 -21.93 -2.23
N LEU A 302 6.55 -20.71 -2.63
CA LEU A 302 7.06 -19.48 -1.99
C LEU A 302 6.65 -19.41 -0.52
N LEU A 303 5.40 -19.75 -0.18
CA LEU A 303 4.95 -19.84 1.22
C LEU A 303 5.76 -20.86 2.03
N SER A 304 6.06 -22.01 1.44
CA SER A 304 6.90 -23.04 2.06
C SER A 304 8.32 -22.52 2.32
N ASP A 305 8.94 -21.87 1.32
CA ASP A 305 10.28 -21.31 1.44
C ASP A 305 10.32 -20.20 2.52
N LEU A 306 9.33 -19.30 2.53
CA LEU A 306 9.21 -18.24 3.55
C LEU A 306 8.99 -18.84 4.95
N ALA A 307 8.14 -19.85 5.09
CA ALA A 307 7.89 -20.53 6.36
C ALA A 307 9.16 -21.21 6.90
N ALA A 308 9.99 -21.79 6.03
CA ALA A 308 11.27 -22.39 6.42
C ALA A 308 12.25 -21.34 6.98
N HIS A 309 12.13 -20.08 6.58
CA HIS A 309 12.96 -18.96 7.06
C HIS A 309 12.25 -18.10 8.13
N THR A 310 11.13 -18.58 8.65
CA THR A 310 10.36 -17.92 9.73
C THR A 310 10.59 -18.68 11.04
N ARG A 311 10.80 -17.94 12.14
CA ARG A 311 10.85 -18.53 13.49
C ARG A 311 9.49 -19.12 13.86
N SER A 312 9.47 -20.16 14.69
CA SER A 312 8.21 -20.65 15.28
C SER A 312 7.51 -19.50 16.01
N GLY A 313 6.20 -19.34 15.76
CA GLY A 313 5.40 -18.20 16.22
C GLY A 313 5.57 -16.94 15.41
N GLY A 314 6.48 -16.90 14.43
CA GLY A 314 6.60 -15.80 13.48
C GLY A 314 5.43 -15.76 12.49
N ARG A 315 5.18 -14.61 11.85
CA ARG A 315 3.98 -14.38 11.06
C ARG A 315 4.25 -13.97 9.62
N LEU A 316 3.44 -14.53 8.71
CA LEU A 316 3.32 -14.12 7.32
C LEU A 316 2.01 -13.34 7.17
N VAL A 317 2.09 -12.10 6.67
CA VAL A 317 0.94 -11.19 6.53
C VAL A 317 0.85 -10.72 5.09
N TYR A 318 -0.35 -10.82 4.48
CA TYR A 318 -0.56 -10.44 3.09
C TYR A 318 -2.04 -10.19 2.77
N TRP A 319 -2.28 -9.59 1.61
CA TRP A 319 -3.61 -9.27 1.11
C TRP A 319 -3.95 -10.06 -0.15
N ASN A 320 -5.21 -10.41 -0.29
CA ASN A 320 -5.78 -10.93 -1.53
C ASN A 320 -6.85 -9.96 -2.04
N MET A 321 -6.81 -9.66 -3.33
CA MET A 321 -7.81 -8.81 -3.99
C MET A 321 -8.81 -9.64 -4.78
N MET A 322 -8.33 -10.51 -5.66
CA MET A 322 -9.15 -11.28 -6.59
C MET A 322 -8.79 -12.77 -6.65
N VAL A 323 -7.63 -13.13 -6.14
CA VAL A 323 -7.14 -14.52 -6.16
C VAL A 323 -7.00 -14.98 -4.71
N PRO A 324 -7.87 -15.88 -4.23
CA PRO A 324 -7.75 -16.38 -2.87
C PRO A 324 -6.51 -17.29 -2.77
N ARG A 325 -5.51 -16.81 -2.03
CA ARG A 325 -4.27 -17.54 -1.72
C ARG A 325 -4.09 -17.59 -0.22
N ASP A 326 -3.72 -18.76 0.29
CA ASP A 326 -3.34 -18.98 1.69
C ASP A 326 -2.52 -20.26 1.82
N GLY A 327 -1.99 -20.50 3.02
CA GLY A 327 -1.19 -21.68 3.35
C GLY A 327 -2.00 -22.93 3.67
N SER A 328 -3.26 -23.04 3.26
CA SER A 328 -4.11 -24.22 3.54
C SER A 328 -3.53 -25.55 3.04
N ASN A 329 -2.69 -25.51 2.00
CA ASN A 329 -1.96 -26.67 1.49
C ASN A 329 -0.71 -27.02 2.31
N LEU A 330 -0.35 -26.21 3.30
CA LEU A 330 0.87 -26.32 4.12
C LEU A 330 0.57 -26.37 5.63
N PRO A 331 -0.40 -27.17 6.12
CA PRO A 331 -0.86 -27.12 7.51
C PRO A 331 0.21 -27.57 8.51
N HIS A 332 1.26 -28.24 8.06
CA HIS A 332 2.41 -28.64 8.87
C HIS A 332 3.46 -27.53 9.03
N LEU A 333 3.36 -26.45 8.27
CA LEU A 333 4.26 -25.29 8.31
C LEU A 333 3.57 -24.04 8.83
N LEU A 334 2.33 -23.81 8.40
CA LEU A 334 1.59 -22.58 8.65
C LEU A 334 0.23 -22.88 9.31
N LYS A 335 -0.03 -22.14 10.37
CA LYS A 335 -1.31 -22.15 11.08
C LYS A 335 -2.05 -20.84 10.73
N PRO A 336 -3.21 -20.92 10.07
CA PRO A 336 -4.01 -19.73 9.81
C PRO A 336 -4.55 -19.14 11.13
N LEU A 337 -4.67 -17.82 11.18
CA LEU A 337 -5.29 -17.06 12.28
C LEU A 337 -6.57 -16.36 11.77
N PRO A 338 -7.65 -17.10 11.48
CA PRO A 338 -8.82 -16.58 10.77
C PRO A 338 -9.54 -15.49 11.56
N GLU A 339 -9.73 -15.64 12.88
CA GLU A 339 -10.39 -14.65 13.72
C GLU A 339 -9.65 -13.31 13.72
N LEU A 340 -8.31 -13.36 13.81
CA LEU A 340 -7.45 -12.17 13.73
C LEU A 340 -7.52 -11.55 12.33
N SER A 341 -7.42 -12.38 11.29
CA SER A 341 -7.48 -11.95 9.89
C SER A 341 -8.79 -11.22 9.57
N GLU A 342 -9.93 -11.78 9.96
CA GLU A 342 -11.25 -11.19 9.76
C GLU A 342 -11.44 -9.90 10.57
N ALA A 343 -11.03 -9.90 11.84
CA ALA A 343 -11.15 -8.73 12.70
C ALA A 343 -10.32 -7.55 12.17
N LEU A 344 -9.10 -7.80 11.67
CA LEU A 344 -8.24 -6.77 11.09
C LEU A 344 -8.73 -6.35 9.71
N HIS A 345 -9.18 -7.28 8.85
CA HIS A 345 -9.76 -6.96 7.56
C HIS A 345 -11.02 -6.07 7.67
N ALA A 346 -11.81 -6.25 8.73
CA ALA A 346 -12.95 -5.39 9.01
C ALA A 346 -12.56 -3.93 9.33
N GLN A 347 -11.32 -3.70 9.77
CA GLN A 347 -10.77 -2.38 10.10
C GLN A 347 -9.93 -1.78 8.96
N ASP A 348 -9.62 -2.56 7.93
CA ASP A 348 -8.73 -2.17 6.81
C ASP A 348 -9.34 -1.01 6.02
N LYS A 349 -8.69 0.16 6.11
CA LYS A 349 -9.08 1.41 5.44
C LYS A 349 -8.71 1.40 3.96
N ALA A 350 -7.75 0.58 3.55
CA ALA A 350 -7.39 0.33 2.15
C ALA A 350 -8.34 -0.71 1.53
N PHE A 351 -9.57 -0.33 1.36
CA PHE A 351 -10.76 -1.15 1.11
C PHE A 351 -10.81 -1.92 -0.22
N PHE A 352 -9.70 -2.02 -0.95
CA PHE A 352 -9.67 -2.69 -2.27
C PHE A 352 -9.58 -4.21 -2.17
N TYR A 353 -9.04 -4.71 -1.07
CA TYR A 353 -8.75 -6.11 -0.87
C TYR A 353 -9.96 -6.89 -0.36
N SER A 354 -10.14 -8.11 -0.88
CA SER A 354 -11.21 -9.01 -0.45
C SER A 354 -10.88 -9.77 0.82
N ARG A 355 -9.58 -9.96 1.11
CA ARG A 355 -9.09 -10.66 2.31
C ARG A 355 -7.79 -10.02 2.81
N PHE A 356 -7.63 -10.06 4.12
CA PHE A 356 -6.37 -9.88 4.82
C PHE A 356 -6.03 -11.20 5.49
N VAL A 357 -4.82 -11.70 5.29
CA VAL A 357 -4.41 -13.03 5.74
C VAL A 357 -3.26 -12.91 6.72
N VAL A 358 -3.40 -13.54 7.86
CA VAL A 358 -2.36 -13.68 8.88
C VAL A 358 -2.16 -15.16 9.15
N GLU A 359 -0.95 -15.65 8.94
CA GLU A 359 -0.55 -17.02 9.20
C GLU A 359 0.65 -17.06 10.12
N GLU A 360 0.68 -18.00 11.03
CA GLU A 360 1.74 -18.17 12.01
C GLU A 360 2.55 -19.43 11.73
N ARG A 361 3.85 -19.34 11.82
CA ARG A 361 4.75 -20.49 11.67
C ARG A 361 4.60 -21.43 12.87
N VAL A 362 4.29 -22.69 12.61
CA VAL A 362 4.13 -23.75 13.61
C VAL A 362 5.44 -24.08 14.32
#